data_f872eabcbdf9104fca1fc3bd1682c7ed
#
_entry.id   f872eabcbdf9104fca1fc3bd1682c7ed
#
_cell.length_a   1.000
_cell.length_b   1.000
_cell.length_c   1.000
_cell.angle_alpha   90.00
_cell.angle_beta   90.00
_cell.angle_gamma   90.00
#
_symmetry.space_group_name_H-M   'P 1'
#
loop_
_entity.id
_entity.type
_entity.pdbx_description
1 polymer ?
#
loop_
_entity_poly.entity_id
_entity_poly.type
_entity_poly.pdbx_seq_one_letter_code
_entity_poly.pdbx_strand_id
1 'polypeptide(L)'
;VTDASGIEKKVNIEPNNGVEKVTFEIYADGEWKELSYMSTDWAKETICWIRESFDLAEYAGKTVKFRWTHYSYSGQDTGGALDNVVLEEKEGDKAIFNKSGWNAGKVNYNMAANSGDIFTLINKGANTLKVKSATFATGNFETSIKAGDEIAAGEGQKFNVQFNAKDAVSTVSDNLTVTFESGYTLSFPVEGTALASNVYYYSFEDNDLDYNWKNDFTMIDVDRAATSRFTYYGTECPESGGVFAFTIVYERPNHNGIAPISGDAVLMAGTPESENIKGDNWIISQKLKAGEGAQFDFWARNLESLQSVLPSAKHKVAVLVSETGNSSTDQFTEVLPLEELPFLDRENWKHYVIDLSAYAGKDIYVAVRDYNETFALQAFYDDFTF
;
A
#
# COMPACT_ATOMS: atom_id res chain seq x y z
N VAL A 1 -21.98 -29.23 10.20
CA VAL A 1 -21.68 -28.61 11.51
C VAL A 1 -21.76 -29.67 12.59
N THR A 2 -20.77 -29.73 13.45
CA THR A 2 -20.76 -30.67 14.59
C THR A 2 -21.42 -30.00 15.77
N ASP A 3 -22.47 -30.60 16.33
CA ASP A 3 -23.12 -30.06 17.53
C ASP A 3 -22.29 -30.29 18.80
N ALA A 4 -22.77 -29.79 19.93
CA ALA A 4 -22.07 -29.90 21.21
C ALA A 4 -21.85 -31.34 21.70
N SER A 5 -22.59 -32.29 21.17
CA SER A 5 -22.41 -33.72 21.45
C SER A 5 -21.38 -34.40 20.53
N GLY A 6 -20.79 -33.67 19.59
CA GLY A 6 -19.84 -34.22 18.59
C GLY A 6 -20.50 -34.85 17.36
N ILE A 7 -21.82 -34.68 17.22
CA ILE A 7 -22.56 -35.21 16.08
C ILE A 7 -22.51 -34.25 14.91
N GLU A 8 -22.04 -34.69 13.77
CA GLU A 8 -22.10 -33.89 12.53
C GLU A 8 -23.54 -33.67 12.08
N LYS A 9 -23.97 -32.44 11.97
CA LYS A 9 -25.25 -32.06 11.34
C LYS A 9 -24.99 -31.27 10.08
N LYS A 10 -25.62 -31.66 8.98
CA LYS A 10 -25.74 -30.80 7.81
C LYS A 10 -26.75 -29.69 8.15
N VAL A 11 -26.25 -28.46 8.26
CA VAL A 11 -27.10 -27.28 8.38
C VAL A 11 -27.17 -26.65 7.00
N ASN A 12 -28.37 -26.51 6.45
CA ASN A 12 -28.58 -25.65 5.29
C ASN A 12 -28.44 -24.21 5.77
N ILE A 13 -27.39 -23.56 5.36
CA ILE A 13 -27.16 -22.16 5.63
C ILE A 13 -27.65 -21.40 4.40
N GLU A 14 -28.68 -20.60 4.54
CA GLU A 14 -29.13 -19.71 3.48
C GLU A 14 -27.99 -18.76 3.11
N PRO A 15 -27.61 -18.69 1.81
CA PRO A 15 -26.56 -17.78 1.39
C PRO A 15 -26.96 -16.33 1.68
N ASN A 16 -26.13 -15.63 2.38
CA ASN A 16 -26.36 -14.24 2.78
C ASN A 16 -25.97 -13.32 1.62
N ASN A 17 -26.88 -13.09 0.68
CA ASN A 17 -26.85 -12.05 -0.37
C ASN A 17 -25.52 -11.83 -1.11
N GLY A 18 -24.72 -12.85 -1.34
CA GLY A 18 -23.50 -12.76 -2.14
C GLY A 18 -22.26 -12.26 -1.39
N VAL A 19 -22.30 -12.21 -0.07
CA VAL A 19 -21.17 -11.81 0.77
C VAL A 19 -20.51 -13.04 1.38
N GLU A 20 -19.21 -13.21 1.17
CA GLU A 20 -18.42 -14.19 1.92
C GLU A 20 -18.27 -13.72 3.35
N LYS A 21 -18.41 -14.65 4.29
CA LYS A 21 -18.41 -14.34 5.72
C LYS A 21 -17.62 -15.39 6.49
N VAL A 22 -16.77 -14.95 7.40
CA VAL A 22 -16.20 -15.80 8.46
C VAL A 22 -16.81 -15.37 9.79
N THR A 23 -17.48 -16.30 10.48
CA THR A 23 -17.97 -16.05 11.84
C THR A 23 -17.08 -16.72 12.86
N PHE A 24 -16.87 -16.07 13.99
CA PHE A 24 -16.28 -16.65 15.18
C PHE A 24 -17.33 -16.74 16.29
N GLU A 25 -17.51 -17.92 16.84
CA GLU A 25 -18.57 -18.22 17.80
C GLU A 25 -18.03 -18.96 19.02
N ILE A 26 -18.65 -18.74 20.16
CA ILE A 26 -18.42 -19.46 21.41
C ILE A 26 -19.67 -20.27 21.77
N TYR A 27 -19.48 -21.51 22.24
CA TYR A 27 -20.51 -22.34 22.84
C TYR A 27 -20.37 -22.34 24.35
N ALA A 28 -21.42 -21.92 25.06
CA ALA A 28 -21.54 -21.97 26.48
C ALA A 28 -23.02 -22.13 26.88
N ASP A 29 -23.29 -22.73 28.02
CA ASP A 29 -24.63 -22.85 28.59
C ASP A 29 -25.69 -23.50 27.64
N GLY A 30 -25.22 -24.32 26.69
CA GLY A 30 -26.12 -25.05 25.79
C GLY A 30 -26.36 -24.36 24.44
N GLU A 31 -25.81 -23.19 24.17
CA GLU A 31 -26.01 -22.43 22.93
C GLU A 31 -24.72 -21.86 22.34
N TRP A 32 -24.75 -21.57 21.02
CA TRP A 32 -23.70 -20.85 20.30
C TRP A 32 -24.02 -19.37 20.25
N LYS A 33 -23.05 -18.53 20.60
CA LYS A 33 -23.14 -17.08 20.51
C LYS A 33 -22.06 -16.58 19.56
N GLU A 34 -22.43 -15.76 18.59
CA GLU A 34 -21.49 -15.06 17.71
C GLU A 34 -20.71 -14.00 18.50
N LEU A 35 -19.38 -14.06 18.45
CA LEU A 35 -18.49 -13.08 19.03
C LEU A 35 -18.07 -12.03 18.01
N SER A 36 -17.85 -12.46 16.75
CA SER A 36 -17.44 -11.60 15.66
C SER A 36 -17.78 -12.20 14.32
N TYR A 37 -17.85 -11.35 13.29
CA TYR A 37 -17.83 -11.80 11.90
C TYR A 37 -16.94 -10.90 11.06
N MET A 38 -16.30 -11.47 10.05
CA MET A 38 -15.60 -10.74 8.99
C MET A 38 -16.34 -10.99 7.68
N SER A 39 -16.51 -9.95 6.87
CA SER A 39 -17.13 -10.04 5.54
C SER A 39 -16.15 -9.57 4.45
N THR A 40 -16.42 -9.95 3.20
CA THR A 40 -15.62 -9.49 2.05
C THR A 40 -15.63 -7.97 1.86
N ASP A 41 -16.62 -7.27 2.40
CA ASP A 41 -16.62 -5.80 2.37
C ASP A 41 -15.47 -5.19 3.17
N TRP A 42 -14.98 -5.91 4.16
CA TRP A 42 -13.79 -5.50 4.91
C TRP A 42 -12.50 -5.79 4.15
N ALA A 43 -12.51 -6.82 3.30
CA ALA A 43 -11.34 -7.20 2.50
C ALA A 43 -11.04 -6.24 1.33
N LYS A 44 -11.91 -5.29 1.04
CA LYS A 44 -11.66 -4.29 0.00
C LYS A 44 -10.51 -3.34 0.33
N GLU A 45 -10.17 -3.21 1.61
CA GLU A 45 -9.19 -2.23 2.06
C GLU A 45 -7.87 -2.83 2.57
N THR A 46 -7.83 -4.12 2.91
CA THR A 46 -6.60 -4.68 3.51
C THR A 46 -6.48 -6.18 3.28
N ILE A 47 -5.51 -6.57 2.47
CA ILE A 47 -5.03 -7.95 2.46
C ILE A 47 -3.94 -8.04 3.53
N CYS A 48 -4.37 -8.13 4.78
CA CYS A 48 -3.47 -8.31 5.90
C CYS A 48 -4.09 -9.26 6.92
N TRP A 49 -3.24 -9.84 7.74
CA TRP A 49 -3.69 -10.56 8.92
C TRP A 49 -4.39 -9.59 9.87
N ILE A 50 -5.69 -9.83 10.14
CA ILE A 50 -6.45 -9.08 11.15
C ILE A 50 -6.32 -9.83 12.47
N ARG A 51 -5.90 -9.13 13.51
CA ARG A 51 -5.87 -9.68 14.87
C ARG A 51 -7.14 -9.32 15.60
N GLU A 52 -7.89 -10.33 15.96
CA GLU A 52 -9.09 -10.22 16.81
C GLU A 52 -8.77 -10.60 18.25
N SER A 53 -9.44 -10.00 19.20
CA SER A 53 -9.28 -10.26 20.62
C SER A 53 -10.59 -10.08 21.36
N PHE A 54 -11.00 -11.11 22.10
CA PHE A 54 -12.29 -11.15 22.77
C PHE A 54 -12.12 -11.28 24.29
N ASP A 55 -12.86 -10.49 25.03
CA ASP A 55 -12.97 -10.67 26.47
C ASP A 55 -13.95 -11.81 26.77
N LEU A 56 -13.45 -12.84 27.41
CA LEU A 56 -14.21 -14.04 27.76
C LEU A 56 -14.54 -14.09 29.27
N ALA A 57 -14.41 -12.97 30.01
CA ALA A 57 -14.62 -12.93 31.44
C ALA A 57 -16.03 -13.43 31.87
N GLU A 58 -17.06 -13.20 31.01
CA GLU A 58 -18.43 -13.69 31.26
C GLU A 58 -18.54 -15.22 31.25
N TYR A 59 -17.53 -15.90 30.71
CA TYR A 59 -17.46 -17.36 30.63
C TYR A 59 -16.49 -17.97 31.66
N ALA A 60 -16.00 -17.18 32.63
CA ALA A 60 -15.08 -17.66 33.65
C ALA A 60 -15.70 -18.82 34.44
N GLY A 61 -14.94 -19.90 34.61
CA GLY A 61 -15.38 -21.12 35.27
C GLY A 61 -16.32 -22.03 34.47
N LYS A 62 -16.65 -21.68 33.23
CA LYS A 62 -17.48 -22.49 32.32
C LYS A 62 -16.62 -23.31 31.38
N THR A 63 -17.16 -24.45 30.96
CA THR A 63 -16.58 -25.20 29.82
C THR A 63 -17.11 -24.62 28.53
N VAL A 64 -16.21 -24.12 27.68
CA VAL A 64 -16.55 -23.48 26.42
C VAL A 64 -15.97 -24.23 25.24
N LYS A 65 -16.55 -24.05 24.03
CA LYS A 65 -16.01 -24.50 22.74
C LYS A 65 -16.01 -23.31 21.80
N PHE A 66 -15.07 -23.29 20.88
CA PHE A 66 -14.96 -22.27 19.84
C PHE A 66 -15.22 -22.88 18.49
N ARG A 67 -15.79 -22.07 17.58
CA ARG A 67 -16.05 -22.44 16.21
C ARG A 67 -15.80 -21.24 15.30
N TRP A 68 -15.08 -21.47 14.20
CA TRP A 68 -15.00 -20.59 13.05
C TRP A 68 -15.77 -21.19 11.91
N THR A 69 -16.65 -20.43 11.29
CA THR A 69 -17.44 -20.91 10.16
C THR A 69 -17.21 -19.98 8.98
N HIS A 70 -16.70 -20.54 7.90
CA HIS A 70 -16.54 -19.83 6.63
C HIS A 70 -17.74 -20.11 5.72
N TYR A 71 -18.35 -19.04 5.23
CA TYR A 71 -19.43 -19.08 4.25
C TYR A 71 -18.90 -18.57 2.92
N SER A 72 -18.90 -19.42 1.89
CA SER A 72 -18.51 -19.07 0.53
C SER A 72 -19.72 -18.91 -0.36
N TYR A 73 -19.76 -17.85 -1.15
CA TYR A 73 -20.80 -17.61 -2.14
C TYR A 73 -20.32 -18.02 -3.54
N SER A 74 -21.04 -18.97 -4.14
CA SER A 74 -20.96 -19.39 -5.54
C SER A 74 -19.58 -19.40 -6.22
N GLY A 75 -18.69 -20.34 -5.83
CA GLY A 75 -17.63 -20.85 -6.74
C GLY A 75 -16.43 -19.94 -7.00
N GLN A 76 -16.28 -18.85 -6.31
CA GLN A 76 -15.03 -18.11 -6.22
C GLN A 76 -14.49 -18.27 -4.80
N ASP A 77 -13.51 -19.16 -4.66
CA ASP A 77 -12.84 -19.41 -3.38
C ASP A 77 -11.93 -18.23 -3.00
N THR A 78 -12.47 -17.29 -2.26
CA THR A 78 -11.63 -16.41 -1.44
C THR A 78 -11.51 -17.10 -0.08
N GLY A 79 -10.38 -17.77 0.16
CA GLY A 79 -10.17 -18.54 1.38
C GLY A 79 -9.99 -17.62 2.60
N GLY A 80 -10.62 -17.96 3.73
CA GLY A 80 -10.25 -17.40 5.03
C GLY A 80 -9.12 -18.23 5.65
N ALA A 81 -8.07 -17.61 6.15
CA ALA A 81 -7.01 -18.26 6.91
C ALA A 81 -7.12 -17.91 8.40
N LEU A 82 -6.81 -18.84 9.26
CA LEU A 82 -6.76 -18.66 10.71
C LEU A 82 -5.37 -19.08 11.20
N ASP A 83 -4.74 -18.26 12.01
CA ASP A 83 -3.44 -18.53 12.60
C ASP A 83 -3.36 -18.01 14.03
N ASN A 84 -2.44 -18.54 14.82
CA ASN A 84 -2.09 -18.10 16.16
C ASN A 84 -3.29 -17.95 17.13
N VAL A 85 -4.16 -18.96 17.20
CA VAL A 85 -5.26 -18.98 18.17
C VAL A 85 -4.72 -19.21 19.57
N VAL A 86 -4.92 -18.24 20.46
CA VAL A 86 -4.45 -18.28 21.83
C VAL A 86 -5.63 -18.05 22.77
N LEU A 87 -5.79 -18.95 23.75
CA LEU A 87 -6.64 -18.73 24.91
C LEU A 87 -5.73 -18.49 26.11
N GLU A 88 -5.80 -17.33 26.71
CA GLU A 88 -4.96 -16.96 27.84
C GLU A 88 -5.76 -16.33 28.99
N GLU A 89 -5.29 -16.52 30.19
CA GLU A 89 -5.84 -15.84 31.35
C GLU A 89 -5.33 -14.39 31.37
N LYS A 90 -6.22 -13.44 31.67
CA LYS A 90 -5.84 -12.04 31.83
C LYS A 90 -5.23 -11.85 33.22
N GLU A 91 -3.93 -11.68 33.27
CA GLU A 91 -3.19 -11.38 34.47
C GLU A 91 -2.47 -10.04 34.37
N GLY A 92 -2.56 -9.22 35.40
CA GLY A 92 -1.77 -8.01 35.57
C GLY A 92 -1.82 -7.04 34.37
N ASP A 93 -0.68 -6.41 34.10
CA ASP A 93 -0.47 -5.51 32.99
C ASP A 93 0.16 -6.26 31.82
N LYS A 94 -0.51 -6.27 30.69
CA LYS A 94 -0.04 -6.91 29.45
C LYS A 94 -0.57 -6.15 28.25
N ALA A 95 0.30 -5.79 27.34
CA ALA A 95 -0.10 -5.17 26.07
C ALA A 95 0.68 -5.77 24.91
N ILE A 96 0.15 -5.56 23.69
CA ILE A 96 0.78 -5.97 22.45
C ILE A 96 0.48 -4.93 21.39
N PHE A 97 1.30 -4.88 20.36
CA PHE A 97 0.97 -4.22 19.10
C PHE A 97 0.38 -5.22 18.11
N ASN A 98 -0.55 -4.77 17.27
CA ASN A 98 -1.15 -5.61 16.22
C ASN A 98 -0.17 -5.95 15.08
N LYS A 99 0.93 -5.20 14.96
CA LYS A 99 2.04 -5.46 14.00
C LYS A 99 3.38 -5.50 14.73
N SER A 100 4.38 -6.10 14.10
CA SER A 100 5.71 -6.31 14.69
C SER A 100 6.66 -5.12 14.54
N GLY A 101 6.33 -4.13 13.73
CA GLY A 101 7.15 -2.96 13.45
C GLY A 101 6.66 -2.18 12.23
N TRP A 102 7.39 -1.11 11.88
CA TRP A 102 7.13 -0.28 10.71
C TRP A 102 8.42 0.17 10.04
N ASN A 103 8.43 0.14 8.70
CA ASN A 103 9.48 0.74 7.89
C ASN A 103 8.85 1.82 7.01
N ALA A 104 9.34 3.05 7.16
CA ALA A 104 8.88 4.21 6.39
C ALA A 104 9.43 4.22 4.94
N GLY A 105 10.34 3.29 4.60
CA GLY A 105 11.02 3.30 3.31
C GLY A 105 11.98 4.48 3.14
N LYS A 106 12.16 4.89 1.89
CA LYS A 106 12.98 6.05 1.51
C LYS A 106 12.12 7.32 1.58
N VAL A 107 12.60 8.35 2.25
CA VAL A 107 11.88 9.62 2.43
C VAL A 107 12.77 10.77 2.00
N ASN A 108 12.25 11.65 1.16
CA ASN A 108 12.95 12.81 0.66
C ASN A 108 13.39 13.75 1.80
N TYR A 109 14.52 14.40 1.61
CA TYR A 109 15.09 15.33 2.58
C TYR A 109 14.07 16.39 3.03
N ASN A 110 14.00 16.61 4.34
CA ASN A 110 13.03 17.51 4.99
C ASN A 110 11.55 17.16 4.75
N MET A 111 11.25 15.96 4.27
CA MET A 111 9.89 15.45 4.18
C MET A 111 9.59 14.51 5.35
N ALA A 112 8.33 14.13 5.48
CA ALA A 112 7.88 13.17 6.48
C ALA A 112 7.03 12.09 5.80
N ALA A 113 7.21 10.85 6.25
CA ALA A 113 6.29 9.75 5.96
C ALA A 113 5.46 9.46 7.21
N ASN A 114 4.17 9.24 7.04
CA ASN A 114 3.25 8.90 8.13
C ASN A 114 2.58 7.56 7.83
N SER A 115 2.54 6.67 8.80
CA SER A 115 1.96 5.34 8.65
C SER A 115 0.43 5.34 8.50
N GLY A 116 -0.25 6.46 8.79
CA GLY A 116 -1.67 6.45 9.07
C GLY A 116 -2.02 5.66 10.34
N ASP A 117 -3.28 5.60 10.68
CA ASP A 117 -3.78 4.93 11.90
C ASP A 117 -3.95 3.40 11.71
N ILE A 118 -2.92 2.75 11.14
CA ILE A 118 -2.92 1.30 10.84
C ILE A 118 -2.45 0.44 12.01
N PHE A 119 -1.86 1.04 13.04
CA PHE A 119 -1.38 0.34 14.22
C PHE A 119 -2.39 0.41 15.36
N THR A 120 -2.39 -0.63 16.16
CA THR A 120 -3.22 -0.70 17.37
C THR A 120 -2.39 -1.23 18.52
N LEU A 121 -2.37 -0.48 19.62
CA LEU A 121 -1.87 -0.90 20.91
C LEU A 121 -3.02 -1.54 21.69
N ILE A 122 -2.95 -2.83 21.98
CA ILE A 122 -4.03 -3.64 22.55
C ILE A 122 -3.66 -4.04 23.97
N ASN A 123 -4.54 -3.72 24.92
CA ASN A 123 -4.43 -4.15 26.30
C ASN A 123 -4.95 -5.59 26.46
N LYS A 124 -4.05 -6.51 26.72
CA LYS A 124 -4.32 -7.94 26.94
C LYS A 124 -4.36 -8.31 28.43
N GLY A 125 -4.07 -7.36 29.31
CA GLY A 125 -4.07 -7.54 30.76
C GLY A 125 -5.46 -7.39 31.38
N ALA A 126 -5.51 -7.56 32.70
CA ALA A 126 -6.72 -7.40 33.52
C ALA A 126 -6.97 -5.96 33.98
N ASN A 127 -5.91 -5.14 34.00
CA ASN A 127 -5.98 -3.75 34.49
C ASN A 127 -6.14 -2.77 33.31
N THR A 128 -6.76 -1.60 33.56
CA THR A 128 -6.65 -0.48 32.63
C THR A 128 -5.20 0.00 32.58
N LEU A 129 -4.64 0.08 31.40
CA LEU A 129 -3.28 0.60 31.16
C LEU A 129 -3.36 2.10 30.93
N LYS A 130 -2.60 2.86 31.70
CA LYS A 130 -2.44 4.30 31.51
C LYS A 130 -1.02 4.62 31.05
N VAL A 131 -0.91 5.28 29.90
CA VAL A 131 0.37 5.65 29.31
C VAL A 131 1.04 6.73 30.15
N LYS A 132 2.24 6.46 30.63
CA LYS A 132 3.12 7.43 31.29
C LYS A 132 3.96 8.20 30.25
N SER A 133 4.50 7.48 29.27
CA SER A 133 5.28 8.06 28.17
C SER A 133 5.29 7.16 26.94
N ALA A 134 5.41 7.77 25.78
CA ALA A 134 5.68 7.10 24.50
C ALA A 134 6.82 7.88 23.81
N THR A 135 7.99 7.27 23.68
CA THR A 135 9.20 7.97 23.28
C THR A 135 10.04 7.16 22.32
N PHE A 136 10.79 7.87 21.50
CA PHE A 136 11.87 7.35 20.66
C PHE A 136 13.21 7.84 21.21
N ALA A 137 14.30 7.11 20.93
CA ALA A 137 15.65 7.50 21.32
C ALA A 137 16.22 8.58 20.38
N THR A 138 15.84 8.54 19.10
CA THR A 138 16.23 9.54 18.08
C THR A 138 15.17 10.62 17.94
N GLY A 139 15.54 11.75 17.35
CA GLY A 139 14.57 12.83 17.04
C GLY A 139 13.88 12.67 15.69
N ASN A 140 14.01 11.53 15.02
CA ASN A 140 13.50 11.32 13.67
C ASN A 140 12.09 10.74 13.64
N PHE A 141 11.60 10.18 14.75
CA PHE A 141 10.27 9.58 14.80
C PHE A 141 9.36 10.29 15.80
N GLU A 142 8.08 10.29 15.47
CA GLU A 142 6.98 10.78 16.31
C GLU A 142 5.84 9.76 16.33
N THR A 143 4.97 9.81 17.35
CA THR A 143 3.78 8.96 17.44
C THR A 143 2.59 9.74 17.97
N SER A 144 1.39 9.28 17.63
CA SER A 144 0.14 9.84 18.15
C SER A 144 -0.19 9.37 19.58
N ILE A 145 0.49 8.35 20.13
CA ILE A 145 0.32 7.91 21.52
C ILE A 145 0.82 9.02 22.46
N LYS A 146 0.00 9.37 23.47
CA LYS A 146 0.32 10.46 24.40
C LYS A 146 0.32 9.99 25.86
N ALA A 147 1.11 10.67 26.67
CA ALA A 147 1.01 10.52 28.13
C ALA A 147 -0.43 10.85 28.60
N GLY A 148 -0.98 10.00 29.45
CA GLY A 148 -2.34 10.10 29.92
C GLY A 148 -3.37 9.28 29.14
N ASP A 149 -3.02 8.73 27.97
CA ASP A 149 -3.91 7.81 27.25
C ASP A 149 -4.23 6.59 28.13
N GLU A 150 -5.51 6.19 28.14
CA GLU A 150 -6.01 5.07 28.93
C GLU A 150 -6.61 4.01 28.01
N ILE A 151 -6.19 2.76 28.18
CA ILE A 151 -6.64 1.61 27.42
C ILE A 151 -7.27 0.60 28.38
N ALA A 152 -8.58 0.45 28.34
CA ALA A 152 -9.29 -0.50 29.19
C ALA A 152 -8.87 -1.95 28.89
N ALA A 153 -9.07 -2.84 29.86
CA ALA A 153 -8.77 -4.25 29.69
C ALA A 153 -9.53 -4.85 28.49
N GLY A 154 -8.82 -5.44 27.54
CA GLY A 154 -9.38 -6.00 26.32
C GLY A 154 -9.56 -5.02 25.16
N GLU A 155 -9.43 -3.73 25.39
CA GLU A 155 -9.58 -2.69 24.38
C GLU A 155 -8.26 -2.39 23.65
N GLY A 156 -8.35 -1.69 22.51
CA GLY A 156 -7.22 -1.24 21.71
C GLY A 156 -7.31 0.24 21.38
N GLN A 157 -6.15 0.88 21.31
CA GLN A 157 -5.99 2.26 20.86
C GLN A 157 -5.27 2.29 19.54
N LYS A 158 -5.89 2.88 18.51
CA LYS A 158 -5.22 3.14 17.22
C LYS A 158 -4.16 4.22 17.38
N PHE A 159 -3.08 4.09 16.64
CA PHE A 159 -2.02 5.08 16.60
C PHE A 159 -1.28 5.08 15.27
N ASN A 160 -0.59 6.16 15.00
CA ASN A 160 0.34 6.27 13.89
C ASN A 160 1.78 6.51 14.37
N VAL A 161 2.69 6.30 13.45
CA VAL A 161 4.09 6.68 13.56
C VAL A 161 4.45 7.56 12.38
N GLN A 162 5.21 8.62 12.62
CA GLN A 162 5.74 9.50 11.60
C GLN A 162 7.26 9.43 11.62
N PHE A 163 7.86 9.27 10.45
CA PHE A 163 9.31 9.42 10.24
C PHE A 163 9.57 10.78 9.61
N ASN A 164 10.45 11.56 10.21
CA ASN A 164 10.90 12.86 9.72
C ASN A 164 12.31 12.69 9.15
N ALA A 165 12.47 12.81 7.84
CA ALA A 165 13.77 12.77 7.19
C ALA A 165 14.52 14.08 7.43
N LYS A 166 15.28 14.13 8.51
CA LYS A 166 16.15 15.25 8.90
C LYS A 166 17.59 14.84 8.71
N ASP A 167 18.43 15.82 8.35
CA ASP A 167 19.89 15.65 8.28
C ASP A 167 20.39 14.70 7.17
N ALA A 168 21.64 14.29 7.27
CA ALA A 168 22.36 13.56 6.22
C ALA A 168 21.75 12.19 5.91
N VAL A 169 21.94 11.73 4.66
CA VAL A 169 21.60 10.40 4.18
C VAL A 169 21.92 9.32 5.20
N SER A 170 20.90 8.73 5.78
CA SER A 170 21.07 7.62 6.70
C SER A 170 19.80 6.81 6.86
N THR A 171 19.95 5.51 6.99
CA THR A 171 18.90 4.67 7.55
C THR A 171 18.92 4.81 9.05
N VAL A 172 17.81 5.20 9.63
CA VAL A 172 17.60 5.38 11.06
C VAL A 172 16.69 4.27 11.56
N SER A 173 17.19 3.44 12.45
CA SER A 173 16.40 2.44 13.18
C SER A 173 16.21 2.91 14.62
N ASP A 174 15.01 2.80 15.16
CA ASP A 174 14.66 3.19 16.52
C ASP A 174 13.57 2.25 17.08
N ASN A 175 13.18 2.49 18.31
CA ASN A 175 12.10 1.79 18.96
C ASN A 175 11.16 2.80 19.64
N LEU A 176 9.87 2.74 19.29
CA LEU A 176 8.85 3.36 20.13
C LEU A 176 8.79 2.59 21.45
N THR A 177 9.18 3.24 22.53
CA THR A 177 9.05 2.69 23.87
C THR A 177 7.84 3.32 24.56
N VAL A 178 6.80 2.50 24.79
CA VAL A 178 5.62 2.89 25.57
C VAL A 178 5.82 2.42 26.99
N THR A 179 5.80 3.35 27.94
CA THR A 179 5.87 3.07 29.39
C THR A 179 4.53 3.40 30.01
N PHE A 180 4.00 2.50 30.82
CA PHE A 180 2.76 2.71 31.56
C PHE A 180 3.03 3.17 33.00
N GLU A 181 2.03 3.75 33.68
CA GLU A 181 2.16 4.24 35.05
C GLU A 181 2.53 3.14 36.06
N SER A 182 2.19 1.90 35.75
CA SER A 182 2.61 0.72 36.53
C SER A 182 4.09 0.37 36.45
N GLY A 183 4.81 0.96 35.47
CA GLY A 183 6.19 0.62 35.15
C GLY A 183 6.32 -0.47 34.09
N TYR A 184 5.21 -1.06 33.62
CA TYR A 184 5.22 -1.97 32.46
C TYR A 184 5.65 -1.23 31.19
N THR A 185 6.46 -1.87 30.35
CA THR A 185 6.99 -1.27 29.13
C THR A 185 6.77 -2.18 27.92
N LEU A 186 6.56 -1.57 26.76
CA LEU A 186 6.41 -2.25 25.48
C LEU A 186 7.22 -1.53 24.43
N SER A 187 7.80 -2.26 23.48
CA SER A 187 8.66 -1.72 22.42
C SER A 187 8.14 -2.09 21.04
N PHE A 188 8.17 -1.13 20.10
CA PHE A 188 7.76 -1.29 18.71
C PHE A 188 8.87 -0.77 17.81
N PRO A 189 9.56 -1.65 17.03
CA PRO A 189 10.67 -1.26 16.18
C PRO A 189 10.18 -0.47 14.97
N VAL A 190 10.94 0.56 14.62
CA VAL A 190 10.68 1.42 13.46
C VAL A 190 11.97 1.69 12.70
N GLU A 191 11.85 1.89 11.40
CA GLU A 191 12.96 2.22 10.51
C GLU A 191 12.50 3.20 9.43
N GLY A 192 13.44 4.03 8.95
CA GLY A 192 13.24 4.90 7.80
C GLY A 192 14.56 5.37 7.23
N THR A 193 14.63 5.62 5.93
CA THR A 193 15.83 6.11 5.25
C THR A 193 15.63 7.53 4.77
N ALA A 194 16.36 8.49 5.35
CA ALA A 194 16.41 9.85 4.84
C ALA A 194 17.32 9.92 3.62
N LEU A 195 16.81 10.51 2.52
CA LEU A 195 17.59 10.73 1.30
C LEU A 195 18.41 12.02 1.37
N ALA A 196 19.42 12.13 0.51
CA ALA A 196 20.22 13.34 0.39
C ALA A 196 19.37 14.52 -0.09
N SER A 197 19.74 15.75 0.28
CA SER A 197 19.03 16.97 -0.13
C SER A 197 19.05 17.26 -1.63
N ASN A 198 19.90 16.56 -2.36
CA ASN A 198 20.01 16.62 -3.82
C ASN A 198 19.40 15.39 -4.53
N VAL A 199 18.66 14.57 -3.80
CA VAL A 199 17.92 13.42 -4.35
C VAL A 199 16.44 13.65 -4.13
N TYR A 200 15.66 13.50 -5.18
CA TYR A 200 14.21 13.45 -5.15
C TYR A 200 13.76 12.06 -5.60
N TYR A 201 12.99 11.37 -4.75
CA TYR A 201 12.53 10.00 -4.98
C TYR A 201 11.01 9.94 -4.85
N TYR A 202 10.40 9.18 -5.74
CA TYR A 202 8.97 8.93 -5.72
C TYR A 202 8.66 7.48 -6.10
N SER A 203 8.01 6.73 -5.22
CA SER A 203 7.70 5.30 -5.36
C SER A 203 6.23 5.01 -5.66
N PHE A 204 5.38 6.03 -5.78
CA PHE A 204 3.93 5.89 -6.04
C PHE A 204 3.13 5.17 -4.95
N GLU A 205 3.70 5.06 -3.73
CA GLU A 205 3.11 4.38 -2.56
C GLU A 205 2.11 5.26 -1.79
N ASP A 206 1.73 6.38 -2.35
CA ASP A 206 0.84 7.30 -1.67
C ASP A 206 -0.55 6.68 -1.52
N ASN A 207 -0.87 6.26 -0.29
CA ASN A 207 -2.16 5.70 0.09
C ASN A 207 -3.27 6.75 0.19
N ASP A 208 -3.02 7.98 -0.27
CA ASP A 208 -4.00 9.03 -0.25
C ASP A 208 -5.06 8.77 -1.33
N LEU A 209 -6.20 8.24 -0.90
CA LEU A 209 -7.37 8.02 -1.74
C LEU A 209 -7.88 9.32 -2.40
N ASP A 210 -7.45 10.47 -1.91
CA ASP A 210 -7.75 11.79 -2.48
C ASP A 210 -6.86 12.16 -3.67
N TYR A 211 -6.00 11.25 -4.14
CA TYR A 211 -5.12 11.44 -5.32
C TYR A 211 -4.14 12.61 -5.20
N ASN A 212 -3.65 12.91 -4.00
CA ASN A 212 -2.72 14.03 -3.76
C ASN A 212 -1.38 13.88 -4.47
N TRP A 213 -0.96 12.65 -4.78
CA TRP A 213 0.25 12.41 -5.57
C TRP A 213 0.27 13.15 -6.91
N LYS A 214 -0.91 13.43 -7.50
CA LYS A 214 -1.05 14.23 -8.71
C LYS A 214 -0.55 15.67 -8.55
N ASN A 215 -0.45 16.17 -7.32
CA ASN A 215 0.07 17.50 -7.04
C ASN A 215 1.59 17.58 -7.13
N ASP A 216 2.29 16.44 -7.02
CA ASP A 216 3.74 16.37 -7.14
C ASP A 216 4.22 16.36 -8.59
N PHE A 217 3.30 16.12 -9.53
CA PHE A 217 3.57 16.03 -10.95
C PHE A 217 2.59 16.88 -11.75
N THR A 218 3.05 17.34 -12.92
CA THR A 218 2.15 17.83 -13.95
C THR A 218 1.87 16.71 -14.95
N MET A 219 0.61 16.42 -15.20
CA MET A 219 0.20 15.42 -16.18
C MET A 219 -0.44 16.07 -17.38
N ILE A 220 -0.03 15.63 -18.58
CA ILE A 220 -0.61 16.07 -19.84
C ILE A 220 -1.02 14.83 -20.63
N ASP A 221 -2.32 14.71 -20.84
CA ASP A 221 -2.93 13.75 -21.76
C ASP A 221 -3.15 14.47 -23.10
N VAL A 222 -2.30 14.15 -24.08
CA VAL A 222 -2.32 14.83 -25.39
C VAL A 222 -3.44 14.33 -26.25
N ASP A 223 -3.75 13.05 -26.20
CA ASP A 223 -4.80 12.44 -27.01
C ASP A 223 -6.21 12.69 -26.48
N ARG A 224 -6.35 12.95 -25.19
CA ARG A 224 -7.63 13.25 -24.50
C ARG A 224 -8.73 12.22 -24.76
N ALA A 225 -8.35 11.00 -25.05
CA ALA A 225 -9.26 9.91 -25.29
C ALA A 225 -9.60 9.17 -23.98
N ALA A 226 -10.80 8.59 -23.95
CA ALA A 226 -11.11 7.64 -22.88
C ALA A 226 -10.17 6.42 -22.99
N THR A 227 -9.58 6.03 -21.87
CA THR A 227 -8.74 4.83 -21.81
C THR A 227 -9.58 3.58 -21.88
N SER A 228 -8.99 2.51 -22.38
CA SER A 228 -9.58 1.18 -22.31
C SER A 228 -9.95 0.82 -20.88
N ARG A 229 -11.12 0.24 -20.70
CA ARG A 229 -11.53 -0.28 -19.39
C ARG A 229 -10.61 -1.43 -19.01
N PHE A 230 -10.01 -1.29 -17.87
CA PHE A 230 -9.13 -2.29 -17.32
C PHE A 230 -9.66 -2.75 -15.97
N THR A 231 -9.95 -4.04 -15.89
CA THR A 231 -10.30 -4.70 -14.64
C THR A 231 -9.18 -5.63 -14.24
N TYR A 232 -8.64 -5.41 -13.06
CA TYR A 232 -7.62 -6.27 -12.50
C TYR A 232 -8.29 -7.19 -11.49
N TYR A 233 -8.33 -8.50 -11.80
CA TYR A 233 -9.02 -9.52 -11.00
C TYR A 233 -10.46 -9.15 -10.59
N GLY A 234 -11.22 -8.64 -11.56
CA GLY A 234 -12.64 -8.30 -11.35
C GLY A 234 -12.88 -6.96 -10.64
N THR A 235 -11.82 -6.22 -10.29
CA THR A 235 -11.96 -4.85 -9.80
C THR A 235 -11.53 -3.87 -10.87
N GLU A 236 -12.39 -2.92 -11.20
CA GLU A 236 -12.05 -1.86 -12.14
C GLU A 236 -10.93 -0.99 -11.54
N CYS A 237 -9.87 -0.75 -12.32
CA CYS A 237 -8.81 0.14 -11.90
C CYS A 237 -9.31 1.56 -11.73
N PRO A 238 -8.71 2.35 -10.83
CA PRO A 238 -9.06 3.75 -10.68
C PRO A 238 -9.05 4.47 -12.03
N GLU A 239 -10.05 5.30 -12.28
CA GLU A 239 -10.21 6.10 -13.52
C GLU A 239 -10.37 5.30 -14.81
N SER A 240 -10.40 3.97 -14.78
CA SER A 240 -10.58 3.09 -15.95
C SER A 240 -11.80 3.51 -16.80
N GLY A 241 -11.61 3.64 -18.10
CA GLY A 241 -12.62 4.15 -19.02
C GLY A 241 -12.78 5.67 -19.01
N GLY A 242 -12.06 6.38 -18.16
CA GLY A 242 -11.98 7.84 -18.11
C GLY A 242 -10.86 8.41 -18.98
N VAL A 243 -10.74 9.73 -19.00
CA VAL A 243 -9.67 10.47 -19.67
C VAL A 243 -8.58 10.76 -18.64
N PHE A 244 -7.42 10.16 -18.76
CA PHE A 244 -6.29 10.39 -17.88
C PHE A 244 -4.97 10.00 -18.56
N ALA A 245 -3.87 10.65 -18.19
CA ALA A 245 -2.54 10.28 -18.65
C ALA A 245 -1.99 9.06 -17.89
N PHE A 246 -1.97 9.14 -16.57
CA PHE A 246 -1.46 8.09 -15.68
C PHE A 246 -2.35 7.94 -14.45
N THR A 247 -2.34 6.74 -13.87
CA THR A 247 -2.98 6.44 -12.57
C THR A 247 -2.11 5.51 -11.75
N ILE A 248 -2.33 5.47 -10.43
CA ILE A 248 -1.66 4.51 -9.54
C ILE A 248 -2.49 3.24 -9.43
N VAL A 249 -1.85 2.10 -9.53
CA VAL A 249 -2.45 0.77 -9.38
C VAL A 249 -1.73 0.01 -8.27
N TYR A 250 -2.51 -0.54 -7.36
CA TYR A 250 -1.99 -1.30 -6.22
C TYR A 250 -1.95 -2.79 -6.52
N GLU A 251 -0.84 -3.45 -6.13
CA GLU A 251 -0.78 -4.90 -6.13
C GLU A 251 -1.71 -5.47 -5.05
N ARG A 252 -2.45 -6.52 -5.42
CA ARG A 252 -3.24 -7.28 -4.45
C ARG A 252 -2.52 -8.58 -4.12
N PRO A 253 -2.36 -8.92 -2.82
CA PRO A 253 -1.81 -10.20 -2.42
C PRO A 253 -2.55 -11.36 -3.09
N ASN A 254 -1.79 -12.35 -3.54
CA ASN A 254 -2.24 -13.52 -4.29
C ASN A 254 -2.76 -13.27 -5.71
N HIS A 255 -2.58 -12.08 -6.27
CA HIS A 255 -2.91 -11.78 -7.65
C HIS A 255 -1.64 -11.55 -8.45
N ASN A 256 -1.42 -12.42 -9.43
CA ASN A 256 -0.22 -12.49 -10.25
C ASN A 256 -0.17 -11.36 -11.29
N GLY A 257 0.16 -10.13 -10.91
CA GLY A 257 0.03 -9.12 -11.92
C GLY A 257 1.11 -8.06 -12.00
N ILE A 258 1.32 -7.32 -10.93
CA ILE A 258 2.10 -6.09 -11.04
C ILE A 258 3.52 -6.27 -10.53
N ALA A 259 3.73 -6.88 -9.35
CA ALA A 259 5.03 -6.98 -8.68
C ALA A 259 5.83 -5.67 -8.74
N PRO A 260 5.48 -4.66 -7.96
CA PRO A 260 6.21 -3.40 -7.87
C PRO A 260 7.70 -3.62 -7.60
N ILE A 261 8.55 -2.66 -7.96
CA ILE A 261 9.97 -2.64 -7.59
C ILE A 261 10.10 -2.34 -6.10
N SER A 262 9.29 -1.40 -5.61
CA SER A 262 9.18 -1.11 -4.18
C SER A 262 7.72 -1.00 -3.76
N GLY A 263 7.44 -1.23 -2.48
CA GLY A 263 6.11 -1.11 -1.91
C GLY A 263 5.05 -2.03 -2.53
N ASP A 264 3.83 -1.50 -2.64
CA ASP A 264 2.63 -2.22 -3.09
C ASP A 264 1.93 -1.56 -4.30
N ALA A 265 2.50 -0.48 -4.85
CA ALA A 265 1.87 0.30 -5.93
C ALA A 265 2.82 0.62 -7.08
N VAL A 266 2.27 0.90 -8.24
CA VAL A 266 3.00 1.35 -9.43
C VAL A 266 2.21 2.42 -10.17
N LEU A 267 2.91 3.26 -10.92
CA LEU A 267 2.31 4.14 -11.90
C LEU A 267 1.95 3.34 -13.17
N MET A 268 0.75 3.53 -13.68
CA MET A 268 0.24 2.87 -14.89
C MET A 268 -0.15 3.90 -15.95
N ALA A 269 0.29 3.68 -17.19
CA ALA A 269 -0.26 4.31 -18.38
C ALA A 269 -1.21 3.35 -19.08
N GLY A 270 -2.39 3.85 -19.49
CA GLY A 270 -3.39 3.12 -20.26
C GLY A 270 -3.37 3.52 -21.74
N THR A 271 -3.97 2.68 -22.60
CA THR A 271 -4.17 3.04 -24.00
C THR A 271 -5.55 3.60 -24.24
N PRO A 272 -5.75 4.46 -25.26
CA PRO A 272 -7.06 4.83 -25.73
C PRO A 272 -7.96 3.63 -26.05
N GLU A 273 -9.25 3.72 -25.72
CA GLU A 273 -10.25 2.66 -26.04
C GLU A 273 -10.38 2.44 -27.55
N SER A 274 -10.14 3.46 -28.34
CA SER A 274 -10.23 3.41 -29.79
C SER A 274 -8.88 3.05 -30.43
N GLU A 275 -8.83 1.97 -31.18
CA GLU A 275 -7.65 1.53 -31.94
C GLU A 275 -7.14 2.56 -32.97
N ASN A 276 -7.94 3.55 -33.31
CA ASN A 276 -7.58 4.60 -34.26
C ASN A 276 -6.94 5.83 -33.62
N ILE A 277 -6.88 5.86 -32.27
CA ILE A 277 -6.26 6.95 -31.53
C ILE A 277 -4.93 6.45 -30.97
N LYS A 278 -3.89 7.24 -31.19
CA LYS A 278 -2.57 7.00 -30.61
C LYS A 278 -2.54 7.55 -29.19
N GLY A 279 -2.09 6.75 -28.24
CA GLY A 279 -1.90 7.21 -26.86
C GLY A 279 -0.66 8.11 -26.79
N ASP A 280 -0.75 9.21 -26.07
CA ASP A 280 0.36 10.14 -25.84
C ASP A 280 0.20 10.82 -24.47
N ASN A 281 0.80 10.20 -23.47
CA ASN A 281 0.65 10.53 -22.05
C ASN A 281 1.97 11.04 -21.49
N TRP A 282 1.92 12.13 -20.72
CA TRP A 282 3.09 12.75 -20.13
C TRP A 282 2.92 12.90 -18.63
N ILE A 283 3.96 12.51 -17.88
CA ILE A 283 4.11 12.83 -16.47
C ILE A 283 5.40 13.63 -16.30
N ILE A 284 5.29 14.79 -15.68
CA ILE A 284 6.35 15.80 -15.63
C ILE A 284 6.63 16.14 -14.17
N SER A 285 7.89 16.08 -13.77
CA SER A 285 8.34 16.40 -12.42
C SER A 285 8.00 17.84 -12.02
N GLN A 286 8.02 18.10 -10.72
CA GLN A 286 8.21 19.46 -10.23
C GLN A 286 9.56 20.03 -10.71
N LYS A 287 9.80 21.32 -10.43
CA LYS A 287 11.08 21.96 -10.72
C LYS A 287 12.20 21.32 -9.90
N LEU A 288 13.24 20.86 -10.58
CA LEU A 288 14.41 20.22 -10.00
C LEU A 288 15.65 21.09 -10.26
N LYS A 289 16.61 21.05 -9.34
CA LYS A 289 17.92 21.67 -9.52
C LYS A 289 18.93 20.60 -9.93
N ALA A 290 19.35 20.60 -11.19
CA ALA A 290 20.36 19.65 -11.65
C ALA A 290 21.73 19.97 -11.05
N GLY A 291 22.34 19.01 -10.38
CA GLY A 291 23.70 19.05 -9.85
C GLY A 291 24.75 18.55 -10.86
N GLU A 292 26.03 18.54 -10.47
CA GLU A 292 27.04 17.81 -11.20
C GLU A 292 26.74 16.31 -11.14
N GLY A 293 26.76 15.65 -12.30
CA GLY A 293 26.42 14.22 -12.40
C GLY A 293 24.94 13.93 -12.16
N ALA A 294 24.06 14.92 -12.38
CA ALA A 294 22.63 14.71 -12.29
C ALA A 294 22.18 13.59 -13.21
N GLN A 295 21.34 12.72 -12.73
CA GLN A 295 20.72 11.65 -13.50
C GLN A 295 19.25 11.49 -13.09
N PHE A 296 18.48 10.90 -13.97
CA PHE A 296 17.13 10.42 -13.69
C PHE A 296 17.07 8.93 -13.96
N ASP A 297 16.59 8.17 -13.00
CA ASP A 297 16.37 6.74 -13.16
C ASP A 297 14.97 6.30 -12.76
N PHE A 298 14.49 5.27 -13.43
CA PHE A 298 13.18 4.67 -13.19
C PHE A 298 13.14 3.25 -13.75
N TRP A 299 12.12 2.51 -13.32
CA TRP A 299 11.84 1.17 -13.83
C TRP A 299 10.58 1.19 -14.69
N ALA A 300 10.59 0.43 -15.82
CA ALA A 300 9.40 0.35 -16.67
C ALA A 300 9.31 -0.97 -17.42
N ARG A 301 8.08 -1.36 -17.76
CA ARG A 301 7.79 -2.53 -18.61
C ARG A 301 6.39 -2.48 -19.22
N ASN A 302 6.18 -3.24 -20.32
CA ASN A 302 4.86 -3.61 -20.79
C ASN A 302 4.30 -4.80 -20.00
N LEU A 303 2.99 -4.96 -20.01
CA LEU A 303 2.32 -6.13 -19.43
C LEU A 303 2.66 -7.40 -20.23
N GLU A 304 3.29 -8.38 -19.57
CA GLU A 304 3.78 -9.63 -20.20
C GLU A 304 2.68 -10.45 -20.89
N SER A 305 1.50 -10.53 -20.29
CA SER A 305 0.39 -11.36 -20.78
C SER A 305 -0.02 -11.05 -22.23
N LEU A 306 0.41 -9.91 -22.76
CA LEU A 306 0.12 -9.48 -24.14
C LEU A 306 1.12 -9.98 -25.17
N GLN A 307 2.31 -10.40 -24.78
CA GLN A 307 3.36 -10.79 -25.73
C GLN A 307 2.89 -11.88 -26.70
N SER A 308 2.10 -12.84 -26.22
CA SER A 308 1.61 -13.96 -27.04
C SER A 308 0.41 -13.60 -27.92
N VAL A 309 -0.37 -12.58 -27.52
CA VAL A 309 -1.66 -12.22 -28.16
C VAL A 309 -1.48 -11.03 -29.11
N LEU A 310 -0.69 -10.05 -28.68
CA LEU A 310 -0.47 -8.78 -29.41
C LEU A 310 1.01 -8.37 -29.37
N PRO A 311 1.93 -9.13 -30.01
CA PRO A 311 3.36 -8.88 -29.89
C PRO A 311 3.82 -7.53 -30.47
N SER A 312 3.02 -6.89 -31.32
CA SER A 312 3.27 -5.55 -31.88
C SER A 312 2.66 -4.42 -31.05
N ALA A 313 1.84 -4.75 -30.07
CA ALA A 313 1.12 -3.79 -29.23
C ALA A 313 1.97 -3.38 -28.03
N LYS A 314 2.96 -2.54 -28.27
CA LYS A 314 3.88 -2.08 -27.25
C LYS A 314 3.71 -0.60 -26.97
N HIS A 315 3.76 -0.26 -25.70
CA HIS A 315 4.08 1.10 -25.30
C HIS A 315 5.53 1.44 -25.64
N LYS A 316 5.77 2.69 -25.89
CA LYS A 316 7.09 3.30 -26.09
C LYS A 316 7.30 4.36 -25.04
N VAL A 317 8.53 4.51 -24.57
CA VAL A 317 8.89 5.52 -23.60
C VAL A 317 9.91 6.49 -24.20
N ALA A 318 9.77 7.77 -23.86
CA ALA A 318 10.80 8.77 -24.05
C ALA A 318 11.00 9.54 -22.75
N VAL A 319 12.22 10.06 -22.55
CA VAL A 319 12.49 11.03 -21.47
C VAL A 319 12.88 12.36 -22.09
N LEU A 320 12.30 13.43 -21.57
CA LEU A 320 12.48 14.76 -22.11
C LEU A 320 12.76 15.75 -20.97
N VAL A 321 13.45 16.83 -21.29
CA VAL A 321 13.82 17.88 -20.32
C VAL A 321 13.39 19.24 -20.84
N SER A 322 12.86 20.07 -19.93
CA SER A 322 12.58 21.48 -20.17
C SER A 322 13.33 22.36 -19.18
N GLU A 323 13.91 23.45 -19.67
CA GLU A 323 14.51 24.53 -18.86
C GLU A 323 13.56 25.72 -18.68
N THR A 324 12.39 25.72 -19.31
CA THR A 324 11.50 26.88 -19.41
C THR A 324 10.18 26.74 -18.69
N GLY A 325 9.70 25.51 -18.52
CA GLY A 325 8.41 25.25 -17.85
C GLY A 325 7.90 23.82 -18.05
N ASN A 326 6.70 23.55 -17.52
CA ASN A 326 6.06 22.24 -17.54
C ASN A 326 4.58 22.30 -18.00
N SER A 327 4.16 23.39 -18.60
CA SER A 327 2.74 23.60 -18.96
C SER A 327 2.37 23.14 -20.37
N SER A 328 3.36 22.85 -21.23
CA SER A 328 3.16 22.43 -22.62
C SER A 328 4.27 21.50 -23.08
N THR A 329 3.93 20.51 -23.91
CA THR A 329 4.86 19.50 -24.42
C THR A 329 5.92 20.07 -25.38
N ASP A 330 5.66 21.19 -26.05
CA ASP A 330 6.59 21.88 -26.94
C ASP A 330 7.77 22.55 -26.21
N GLN A 331 7.72 22.64 -24.89
CA GLN A 331 8.81 23.16 -24.06
C GLN A 331 9.95 22.15 -23.83
N PHE A 332 9.76 20.89 -24.25
CA PHE A 332 10.63 19.78 -23.89
C PHE A 332 11.53 19.33 -25.06
N THR A 333 12.74 18.92 -24.72
CA THR A 333 13.73 18.35 -25.63
C THR A 333 14.03 16.90 -25.21
N GLU A 334 14.03 15.97 -26.15
CA GLU A 334 14.32 14.56 -25.88
C GLU A 334 15.77 14.37 -25.41
N VAL A 335 15.93 13.61 -24.33
CA VAL A 335 17.23 13.11 -23.83
C VAL A 335 17.32 11.59 -23.92
N LEU A 336 16.20 10.88 -23.80
CA LEU A 336 16.02 9.50 -24.27
C LEU A 336 15.02 9.52 -25.41
N PRO A 337 15.44 9.19 -26.65
CA PRO A 337 14.53 9.06 -27.77
C PRO A 337 13.48 7.97 -27.55
N LEU A 338 12.35 8.14 -28.21
CA LEU A 338 11.22 7.20 -28.09
C LEU A 338 11.65 5.76 -28.43
N GLU A 339 11.61 4.86 -27.48
CA GLU A 339 11.95 3.45 -27.65
C GLU A 339 10.86 2.52 -27.10
N GLU A 340 10.79 1.30 -27.63
CA GLU A 340 9.80 0.30 -27.17
C GLU A 340 10.12 -0.21 -25.78
N LEU A 341 9.11 -0.22 -24.92
CA LEU A 341 9.15 -0.91 -23.64
C LEU A 341 9.18 -2.43 -23.86
N PRO A 342 10.03 -3.19 -23.15
CA PRO A 342 10.05 -4.63 -23.26
C PRO A 342 8.80 -5.24 -22.60
N PHE A 343 8.34 -6.38 -23.16
CA PHE A 343 7.49 -7.29 -22.44
C PHE A 343 8.37 -8.10 -21.48
N LEU A 344 8.17 -7.90 -20.20
CA LEU A 344 8.90 -8.64 -19.17
C LEU A 344 7.89 -9.33 -18.25
N ASP A 345 8.29 -10.48 -17.68
CA ASP A 345 7.49 -11.13 -16.65
C ASP A 345 7.36 -10.22 -15.43
N ARG A 346 6.40 -10.55 -14.55
CA ARG A 346 6.02 -9.69 -13.42
C ARG A 346 7.18 -9.32 -12.50
N GLU A 347 8.21 -10.16 -12.42
CA GLU A 347 9.34 -9.97 -11.50
C GLU A 347 10.52 -9.27 -12.17
N ASN A 348 10.44 -9.05 -13.49
CA ASN A 348 11.50 -8.42 -14.25
C ASN A 348 11.06 -7.05 -14.77
N TRP A 349 11.89 -6.06 -14.52
CA TRP A 349 11.72 -4.69 -14.93
C TRP A 349 12.96 -4.21 -15.69
N LYS A 350 12.79 -3.33 -16.65
CA LYS A 350 13.91 -2.63 -17.28
C LYS A 350 14.22 -1.37 -16.48
N HIS A 351 15.45 -1.26 -16.00
CA HIS A 351 15.97 -0.06 -15.36
C HIS A 351 16.47 0.91 -16.43
N TYR A 352 15.98 2.13 -16.37
CA TYR A 352 16.41 3.24 -17.21
C TYR A 352 17.24 4.19 -16.37
N VAL A 353 18.41 4.58 -16.87
CA VAL A 353 19.30 5.56 -16.24
C VAL A 353 19.66 6.61 -17.28
N ILE A 354 19.21 7.83 -17.08
CA ILE A 354 19.31 8.93 -18.01
C ILE A 354 20.31 9.95 -17.46
N ASP A 355 21.38 10.19 -18.19
CA ASP A 355 22.37 11.21 -17.85
C ASP A 355 21.81 12.61 -18.11
N LEU A 356 21.73 13.41 -17.06
CA LEU A 356 21.28 14.81 -17.07
C LEU A 356 22.44 15.78 -16.77
N SER A 357 23.69 15.33 -16.79
CA SER A 357 24.87 16.15 -16.46
C SER A 357 25.01 17.41 -17.35
N ALA A 358 24.50 17.37 -18.59
CA ALA A 358 24.44 18.53 -19.48
C ALA A 358 23.62 19.71 -18.94
N TYR A 359 22.78 19.46 -17.95
CA TYR A 359 21.92 20.46 -17.31
C TYR A 359 22.47 20.94 -15.97
N ALA A 360 23.70 20.55 -15.60
CA ALA A 360 24.29 20.92 -14.32
C ALA A 360 24.21 22.44 -14.04
N GLY A 361 23.76 22.76 -12.84
CA GLY A 361 23.55 24.17 -12.40
C GLY A 361 22.23 24.79 -12.86
N LYS A 362 21.44 24.14 -13.69
CA LYS A 362 20.16 24.67 -14.20
C LYS A 362 18.97 24.18 -13.37
N ASP A 363 17.90 24.95 -13.42
CA ASP A 363 16.58 24.51 -13.00
C ASP A 363 15.92 23.81 -14.20
N ILE A 364 15.43 22.60 -14.01
CA ILE A 364 14.83 21.76 -15.06
C ILE A 364 13.53 21.12 -14.61
N TYR A 365 12.76 20.67 -15.60
CA TYR A 365 11.65 19.75 -15.44
C TYR A 365 11.96 18.50 -16.26
N VAL A 366 11.72 17.32 -15.72
CA VAL A 366 11.93 16.04 -16.41
C VAL A 366 10.58 15.43 -16.70
N ALA A 367 10.35 15.01 -17.93
CA ALA A 367 9.13 14.36 -18.35
C ALA A 367 9.41 12.91 -18.77
N VAL A 368 8.54 12.00 -18.37
CA VAL A 368 8.39 10.68 -18.96
C VAL A 368 7.17 10.73 -19.87
N ARG A 369 7.38 10.41 -21.15
CA ARG A 369 6.35 10.30 -22.17
C ARG A 369 6.07 8.83 -22.43
N ASP A 370 4.85 8.39 -22.20
CA ASP A 370 4.34 7.11 -22.66
C ASP A 370 3.57 7.30 -23.96
N TYR A 371 3.90 6.49 -24.96
CA TYR A 371 3.33 6.60 -26.29
C TYR A 371 3.01 5.23 -26.87
N ASN A 372 1.85 5.08 -27.50
CA ASN A 372 1.49 3.88 -28.24
C ASN A 372 0.83 4.22 -29.57
N GLU A 373 1.22 3.50 -30.62
CA GLU A 373 0.68 3.70 -31.98
C GLU A 373 -0.61 2.93 -32.23
N THR A 374 -0.85 1.88 -31.43
CA THR A 374 -1.99 0.98 -31.53
C THR A 374 -2.43 0.61 -30.14
N PHE A 375 -3.57 -0.04 -30.03
CA PHE A 375 -4.03 -0.61 -28.77
C PHE A 375 -2.97 -1.51 -28.13
N ALA A 376 -2.48 -1.17 -26.94
CA ALA A 376 -1.35 -1.81 -26.28
C ALA A 376 -1.61 -2.20 -24.82
N LEU A 377 -2.81 -2.00 -24.32
CA LEU A 377 -3.30 -2.16 -22.93
C LEU A 377 -2.58 -1.27 -21.92
N GLN A 378 -1.57 -1.76 -21.18
CA GLN A 378 -0.95 -1.01 -20.10
C GLN A 378 0.57 -1.10 -20.12
N ALA A 379 1.21 0.00 -19.73
CA ALA A 379 2.60 0.04 -19.30
C ALA A 379 2.68 0.42 -17.82
N PHE A 380 3.69 -0.09 -17.16
CA PHE A 380 3.95 0.14 -15.75
C PHE A 380 5.29 0.84 -15.57
N TYR A 381 5.31 1.76 -14.62
CA TYR A 381 6.47 2.56 -14.22
C TYR A 381 6.59 2.56 -12.71
N ASP A 382 7.82 2.60 -12.19
CA ASP A 382 8.05 2.60 -10.76
C ASP A 382 9.36 3.30 -10.39
N ASP A 383 9.48 3.71 -9.12
CA ASP A 383 10.70 4.21 -8.49
C ASP A 383 11.38 5.33 -9.30
N PHE A 384 10.75 6.48 -9.45
CA PHE A 384 11.39 7.66 -10.04
C PHE A 384 12.41 8.26 -9.07
N THR A 385 13.67 8.38 -9.52
CA THR A 385 14.75 9.01 -8.74
C THR A 385 15.45 10.07 -9.59
N PHE A 386 15.51 11.29 -9.04
CA PHE A 386 16.14 12.43 -9.69
C PHE A 386 17.35 12.92 -8.88
#